data_aaede3fb0ac09a5915207d9036e89c53
#
_entry.id   aaede3fb0ac09a5915207d9036e89c53
#
_cell.length_a   1.000
_cell.length_b   1.000
_cell.length_c   1.000
_cell.angle_alpha   90.00
_cell.angle_beta   90.00
_cell.angle_gamma   90.00
#
_symmetry.space_group_name_H-M   'P 1'
#
loop_
_entity.id
_entity.type
_entity.pdbx_description
1 polymer ?
#
loop_
_entity_poly.entity_id
_entity_poly.type
_entity_poly.pdbx_seq_one_letter_code
_entity_poly.pdbx_strand_id
1 'polypeptide(L)'
;MGFATTTAIWRSLSFVPEHRAAQRREWPAWYLLNMATIDTILTHPGGAHKDDLLAVCVLVAKHGAPVVRRDPTADELENPRVAIVDVGGSHDPSRSNFDHHHFPREHPPTCALSLVLQDMGIYDEARHLCPWLEAAEWFDSRGPKKTANFLGVPRKAISQLNSPVDMTMLRRFAQSATLSPGEPLYEVMRYIGLDLLDHLHVARERIAFVTTHAKRWTLEVAGETIEAVFLPRTDPGTDDPSVAVENYVRAAGLDDIVHVIVYPDRRGAGYGIGRYDDHPRVDFSRVNTEPDVHFAHTSGFMCKTTSTNMERLQALIRGAWIDRPVER
;
A
#
# COMPACT_ATOMS: atom_id res chain seq x y z
N MET A 1 -10.30 45.25 50.79
CA MET A 1 -10.38 44.88 49.36
C MET A 1 -9.78 43.52 49.20
N GLY A 2 -10.62 42.48 49.20
CA GLY A 2 -10.20 41.11 49.16
C GLY A 2 -10.23 40.57 47.74
N PHE A 3 -9.17 39.95 47.30
CA PHE A 3 -9.12 39.18 46.04
C PHE A 3 -9.50 37.73 46.33
N ALA A 4 -10.63 37.30 45.74
CA ALA A 4 -11.05 35.92 45.74
C ALA A 4 -10.30 35.13 44.65
N THR A 5 -9.52 34.15 45.08
CA THR A 5 -8.86 33.16 44.19
C THR A 5 -9.84 32.04 43.88
N THR A 6 -10.27 31.96 42.63
CA THR A 6 -11.11 30.86 42.13
C THR A 6 -10.22 29.69 41.68
N THR A 7 -10.16 28.65 42.50
CA THR A 7 -9.46 27.40 42.14
C THR A 7 -10.36 26.54 41.26
N ALA A 8 -10.04 26.44 39.99
CA ALA A 8 -10.72 25.54 39.06
C ALA A 8 -10.26 24.10 39.28
N ILE A 9 -11.19 23.25 39.71
CA ILE A 9 -10.99 21.80 39.90
C ILE A 9 -11.09 21.15 38.52
N TRP A 10 -9.95 20.73 37.98
CA TRP A 10 -9.92 19.82 36.85
C TRP A 10 -10.27 18.40 37.31
N ARG A 11 -11.48 17.95 37.04
CA ARG A 11 -11.83 16.54 37.11
C ARG A 11 -11.25 15.86 35.89
N SER A 12 -10.27 14.99 36.12
CA SER A 12 -9.72 14.09 35.13
C SER A 12 -10.81 13.08 34.71
N LEU A 13 -11.39 13.26 33.55
CA LEU A 13 -12.11 12.21 32.86
C LEU A 13 -11.06 11.29 32.22
N SER A 14 -10.70 10.23 32.91
CA SER A 14 -9.97 9.09 32.34
C SER A 14 -10.93 8.29 31.44
N PHE A 15 -11.11 8.76 30.22
CA PHE A 15 -11.67 7.94 29.16
C PHE A 15 -10.52 7.12 28.58
N VAL A 16 -10.28 5.94 29.13
CA VAL A 16 -9.48 4.90 28.48
C VAL A 16 -10.48 4.16 27.57
N PRO A 17 -10.39 4.31 26.23
CA PRO A 17 -11.14 3.41 25.38
C PRO A 17 -10.56 2.01 25.63
N GLU A 18 -11.40 1.06 25.99
CA GLU A 18 -11.06 -0.34 25.90
C GLU A 18 -10.56 -0.59 24.47
N HIS A 19 -9.24 -0.65 24.31
CA HIS A 19 -8.64 -1.18 23.11
C HIS A 19 -9.19 -2.59 22.98
N ARG A 20 -10.13 -2.79 22.03
CA ARG A 20 -10.36 -4.12 21.47
C ARG A 20 -8.95 -4.63 21.15
N ALA A 21 -8.53 -5.63 21.91
CA ALA A 21 -7.32 -6.36 21.60
C ALA A 21 -7.45 -6.72 20.12
N ALA A 22 -6.57 -6.15 19.30
CA ALA A 22 -6.49 -6.52 17.90
C ALA A 22 -6.33 -8.03 17.94
N GLN A 23 -7.37 -8.75 17.50
CA GLN A 23 -7.27 -10.20 17.34
C GLN A 23 -6.04 -10.38 16.48
N ARG A 24 -5.01 -11.03 17.01
CA ARG A 24 -3.86 -11.43 16.23
C ARG A 24 -4.43 -12.29 15.11
N ARG A 25 -4.54 -11.73 13.91
CA ARG A 25 -4.82 -12.54 12.72
C ARG A 25 -3.69 -13.55 12.66
N GLU A 26 -4.04 -14.82 12.75
CA GLU A 26 -3.06 -15.88 12.54
C GLU A 26 -2.59 -15.76 11.08
N TRP A 27 -1.30 -15.57 10.91
CA TRP A 27 -0.71 -15.53 9.59
C TRP A 27 -0.99 -16.84 8.88
N PRO A 28 -1.36 -16.83 7.59
CA PRO A 28 -1.56 -18.06 6.84
C PRO A 28 -0.32 -18.95 6.96
N ALA A 29 -0.52 -20.25 7.14
CA ALA A 29 0.55 -21.20 7.34
C ALA A 29 1.63 -21.15 6.24
N TRP A 30 1.28 -20.79 5.01
CA TRP A 30 2.22 -20.62 3.90
C TRP A 30 3.20 -19.44 4.10
N TYR A 31 2.79 -18.43 4.85
CA TYR A 31 3.63 -17.27 5.21
C TYR A 31 4.73 -17.66 6.21
N LEU A 32 4.47 -18.70 7.03
CA LEU A 32 5.38 -19.20 8.06
C LEU A 32 6.25 -20.37 7.55
N LEU A 33 5.98 -20.92 6.38
CA LEU A 33 6.38 -22.27 6.02
C LEU A 33 7.68 -22.42 5.22
N ASN A 34 8.45 -21.42 4.81
CA ASN A 34 9.58 -21.71 3.91
C ASN A 34 10.89 -20.93 4.09
N MET A 35 11.17 -20.37 5.25
CA MET A 35 12.49 -19.77 5.46
C MET A 35 13.17 -20.30 6.72
N ALA A 36 14.50 -20.46 6.65
CA ALA A 36 15.33 -20.73 7.82
C ALA A 36 15.04 -19.67 8.91
N THR A 37 15.12 -20.06 10.19
CA THR A 37 15.00 -19.11 11.30
C THR A 37 16.21 -18.18 11.23
N ILE A 38 15.96 -16.88 11.04
CA ILE A 38 17.01 -15.87 11.06
C ILE A 38 17.30 -15.48 12.51
N ASP A 39 18.57 -15.50 12.88
CA ASP A 39 19.04 -15.12 14.22
C ASP A 39 19.49 -13.65 14.28
N THR A 40 19.96 -13.11 13.14
CA THR A 40 20.48 -11.76 13.04
C THR A 40 20.20 -11.20 11.64
N ILE A 41 19.79 -9.95 11.57
CA ILE A 41 19.65 -9.20 10.32
C ILE A 41 20.82 -8.23 10.26
N LEU A 42 21.60 -8.29 9.20
CA LEU A 42 22.76 -7.45 8.99
C LEU A 42 22.56 -6.57 7.76
N THR A 43 22.86 -5.28 7.86
CA THR A 43 22.83 -4.33 6.75
C THR A 43 24.02 -3.37 6.81
N HIS A 44 24.26 -2.65 5.72
CA HIS A 44 25.43 -1.78 5.57
C HIS A 44 25.52 -0.65 6.63
N PRO A 45 26.72 -0.21 7.01
CA PRO A 45 26.92 0.95 7.87
C PRO A 45 26.71 2.27 7.10
N GLY A 46 26.72 3.40 7.80
CA GLY A 46 26.66 4.73 7.20
C GLY A 46 25.24 5.21 6.90
N GLY A 47 25.03 5.84 5.75
CA GLY A 47 23.70 6.34 5.34
C GLY A 47 22.68 5.23 5.24
N ALA A 48 21.40 5.53 5.37
CA ALA A 48 20.32 4.59 5.16
C ALA A 48 19.45 5.04 4.00
N HIS A 49 18.92 4.09 3.23
CA HIS A 49 17.99 4.29 2.14
C HIS A 49 16.62 3.75 2.50
N LYS A 50 15.61 3.96 1.65
CA LYS A 50 14.26 3.45 1.93
C LYS A 50 14.18 1.94 1.74
N ASP A 51 14.93 1.40 0.81
CA ASP A 51 14.93 -0.02 0.46
C ASP A 51 15.58 -0.89 1.55
N ASP A 52 16.79 -0.53 2.04
CA ASP A 52 17.44 -1.26 3.14
C ASP A 52 16.59 -1.19 4.42
N LEU A 53 16.07 0.01 4.76
CA LEU A 53 15.18 0.17 5.90
C LEU A 53 13.93 -0.71 5.78
N LEU A 54 13.23 -0.68 4.64
CA LEU A 54 11.99 -1.46 4.46
C LEU A 54 12.25 -2.96 4.35
N ALA A 55 13.33 -3.39 3.71
CA ALA A 55 13.74 -4.79 3.70
C ALA A 55 14.00 -5.31 5.12
N VAL A 56 14.72 -4.54 5.93
CA VAL A 56 14.95 -4.86 7.34
C VAL A 56 13.64 -4.85 8.14
N CYS A 57 12.71 -3.91 7.90
CA CYS A 57 11.40 -3.89 8.54
C CYS A 57 10.60 -5.19 8.29
N VAL A 58 10.60 -5.67 7.04
CA VAL A 58 9.93 -6.93 6.67
C VAL A 58 10.56 -8.12 7.38
N LEU A 59 11.88 -8.21 7.39
CA LEU A 59 12.60 -9.31 8.07
C LEU A 59 12.44 -9.27 9.59
N VAL A 60 12.48 -8.09 10.20
CA VAL A 60 12.19 -7.88 11.64
C VAL A 60 10.76 -8.32 11.97
N ALA A 61 9.78 -7.94 11.14
CA ALA A 61 8.39 -8.34 11.33
C ALA A 61 8.23 -9.87 11.28
N LYS A 62 8.95 -10.53 10.36
CA LYS A 62 8.86 -11.97 10.14
C LYS A 62 9.61 -12.78 11.19
N HIS A 63 10.84 -12.40 11.52
CA HIS A 63 11.75 -13.23 12.32
C HIS A 63 11.94 -12.76 13.76
N GLY A 64 11.64 -11.48 14.06
CA GLY A 64 11.89 -10.91 15.39
C GLY A 64 13.38 -10.80 15.75
N ALA A 65 14.27 -10.93 14.75
CA ALA A 65 15.72 -10.97 14.96
C ALA A 65 16.29 -9.58 15.20
N PRO A 66 17.36 -9.42 16.00
CA PRO A 66 18.06 -8.16 16.17
C PRO A 66 18.73 -7.73 14.85
N VAL A 67 18.92 -6.41 14.71
CA VAL A 67 19.54 -5.79 13.55
C VAL A 67 20.92 -5.30 13.91
N VAL A 68 21.91 -5.51 13.03
CA VAL A 68 23.29 -5.02 13.16
C VAL A 68 23.67 -4.28 11.88
N ARG A 69 24.25 -3.06 12.02
CA ARG A 69 24.67 -2.26 10.87
C ARG A 69 26.18 -2.19 10.79
N ARG A 70 26.77 -3.02 9.96
CA ARG A 70 28.20 -3.12 9.63
C ARG A 70 28.41 -4.01 8.41
N ASP A 71 29.63 -4.03 7.89
CA ASP A 71 29.98 -5.00 6.85
C ASP A 71 29.94 -6.45 7.40
N PRO A 72 29.49 -7.43 6.60
CA PRO A 72 29.50 -8.84 6.96
C PRO A 72 30.91 -9.43 6.97
N THR A 73 31.13 -10.44 7.80
CA THR A 73 32.31 -11.33 7.68
C THR A 73 32.10 -12.41 6.64
N ALA A 74 33.18 -13.08 6.20
CA ALA A 74 33.08 -14.21 5.27
C ALA A 74 32.22 -15.34 5.82
N ASP A 75 32.33 -15.64 7.12
CA ASP A 75 31.54 -16.68 7.77
C ASP A 75 30.06 -16.34 7.85
N GLU A 76 29.71 -15.06 7.99
CA GLU A 76 28.33 -14.60 8.00
C GLU A 76 27.69 -14.69 6.62
N LEU A 77 28.42 -14.42 5.55
CA LEU A 77 27.97 -14.59 4.16
C LEU A 77 27.61 -16.07 3.84
N GLU A 78 28.25 -17.01 4.52
CA GLU A 78 27.99 -18.45 4.36
C GLU A 78 26.92 -18.99 5.34
N ASN A 79 26.48 -18.19 6.30
CA ASN A 79 25.56 -18.62 7.35
C ASN A 79 24.09 -18.29 7.01
N PRO A 80 23.25 -19.26 6.65
CA PRO A 80 21.86 -19.03 6.26
C PRO A 80 20.97 -18.50 7.39
N ARG A 81 21.47 -18.44 8.64
CA ARG A 81 20.75 -17.85 9.79
C ARG A 81 21.05 -16.36 9.99
N VAL A 82 21.91 -15.77 9.15
CA VAL A 82 22.19 -14.35 9.12
C VAL A 82 21.61 -13.77 7.82
N ALA A 83 20.54 -12.97 7.91
CA ALA A 83 20.01 -12.27 6.74
C ALA A 83 20.90 -11.06 6.46
N ILE A 84 21.51 -11.01 5.29
CA ILE A 84 22.40 -9.93 4.85
C ILE A 84 21.67 -9.09 3.79
N VAL A 85 21.47 -7.81 4.09
CA VAL A 85 20.61 -6.90 3.32
C VAL A 85 21.42 -5.72 2.82
N ASP A 86 21.38 -5.49 1.51
CA ASP A 86 21.97 -4.34 0.85
C ASP A 86 23.49 -4.16 1.10
N VAL A 87 24.19 -5.25 1.31
CA VAL A 87 25.64 -5.30 1.56
C VAL A 87 26.19 -6.70 1.31
N GLY A 88 27.50 -6.79 1.06
CA GLY A 88 28.22 -8.08 0.93
C GLY A 88 28.45 -8.52 -0.51
N GLY A 89 27.89 -7.83 -1.52
CA GLY A 89 28.17 -8.08 -2.93
C GLY A 89 27.62 -9.42 -3.46
N SER A 90 26.60 -10.00 -2.81
CA SER A 90 26.05 -11.30 -3.16
C SER A 90 24.53 -11.35 -3.04
N HIS A 91 23.88 -11.97 -4.03
CA HIS A 91 22.48 -12.37 -3.94
C HIS A 91 22.39 -13.90 -3.99
N ASP A 92 22.17 -14.50 -2.82
CA ASP A 92 21.98 -15.94 -2.65
C ASP A 92 20.86 -16.19 -1.61
N PRO A 93 19.61 -16.40 -2.06
CA PRO A 93 18.50 -16.68 -1.16
C PRO A 93 18.70 -17.91 -0.27
N SER A 94 19.46 -18.93 -0.75
CA SER A 94 19.74 -20.14 0.05
C SER A 94 20.59 -19.84 1.29
N ARG A 95 21.31 -18.71 1.30
CA ARG A 95 22.12 -18.19 2.40
C ARG A 95 21.55 -16.90 3.00
N SER A 96 20.35 -16.52 2.63
CA SER A 96 19.69 -15.29 3.08
C SER A 96 20.48 -14.01 2.74
N ASN A 97 21.16 -13.96 1.59
CA ASN A 97 21.92 -12.82 1.11
C ASN A 97 21.12 -12.04 0.04
N PHE A 98 20.83 -10.78 0.30
CA PHE A 98 19.94 -9.92 -0.48
C PHE A 98 20.64 -8.61 -0.85
N ASP A 99 21.74 -8.69 -1.61
CA ASP A 99 22.45 -7.51 -2.12
C ASP A 99 22.36 -7.43 -3.65
N HIS A 100 22.09 -6.25 -4.17
CA HIS A 100 21.91 -6.00 -5.61
C HIS A 100 23.06 -5.22 -6.25
N HIS A 101 24.05 -4.74 -5.48
CA HIS A 101 25.12 -3.85 -5.96
C HIS A 101 26.03 -4.48 -7.00
N HIS A 102 26.12 -5.83 -7.03
CA HIS A 102 26.91 -6.58 -8.01
C HIS A 102 26.19 -6.81 -9.33
N PHE A 103 24.90 -6.44 -9.46
CA PHE A 103 24.15 -6.64 -10.69
C PHE A 103 24.66 -5.74 -11.82
N PRO A 104 24.74 -6.26 -13.07
CA PRO A 104 25.17 -5.46 -14.20
C PRO A 104 24.21 -4.29 -14.43
N ARG A 105 24.73 -3.22 -15.04
CA ARG A 105 23.97 -1.98 -15.27
C ARG A 105 22.70 -2.19 -16.09
N GLU A 106 22.68 -3.19 -16.93
CA GLU A 106 21.57 -3.58 -17.81
C GLU A 106 20.49 -4.40 -17.08
N HIS A 107 20.78 -4.88 -15.86
CA HIS A 107 19.81 -5.57 -15.04
C HIS A 107 18.59 -4.66 -14.78
N PRO A 108 17.36 -5.18 -14.80
CA PRO A 108 16.18 -4.40 -14.42
C PRO A 108 16.39 -3.71 -13.06
N PRO A 109 15.80 -2.51 -12.84
CA PRO A 109 15.87 -1.87 -11.54
C PRO A 109 15.43 -2.81 -10.43
N THR A 110 16.30 -3.00 -9.44
CA THR A 110 16.11 -3.95 -8.35
C THR A 110 16.75 -3.34 -7.09
N CYS A 111 16.18 -3.55 -5.94
CA CYS A 111 16.69 -3.10 -4.66
C CYS A 111 16.63 -4.21 -3.61
N ALA A 112 17.23 -4.03 -2.45
CA ALA A 112 17.28 -5.04 -1.40
C ALA A 112 15.87 -5.49 -0.95
N LEU A 113 14.91 -4.55 -0.84
CA LEU A 113 13.51 -4.89 -0.54
C LEU A 113 12.91 -5.84 -1.59
N SER A 114 13.13 -5.57 -2.87
CA SER A 114 12.62 -6.42 -3.95
C SER A 114 13.13 -7.85 -3.85
N LEU A 115 14.42 -8.03 -3.52
CA LEU A 115 15.03 -9.34 -3.34
C LEU A 115 14.44 -10.11 -2.15
N VAL A 116 14.20 -9.43 -1.03
CA VAL A 116 13.51 -10.00 0.13
C VAL A 116 12.08 -10.42 -0.21
N LEU A 117 11.32 -9.58 -0.93
CA LEU A 117 9.95 -9.91 -1.35
C LEU A 117 9.90 -11.05 -2.37
N GLN A 118 10.91 -11.16 -3.25
CA GLN A 118 11.06 -12.29 -4.20
C GLN A 118 11.31 -13.59 -3.46
N ASP A 119 12.21 -13.61 -2.49
CA ASP A 119 12.47 -14.78 -1.65
C ASP A 119 11.24 -15.23 -0.87
N MET A 120 10.39 -14.25 -0.46
CA MET A 120 9.11 -14.52 0.19
C MET A 120 8.00 -14.97 -0.79
N GLY A 121 8.22 -14.91 -2.09
CA GLY A 121 7.22 -15.26 -3.12
C GLY A 121 6.04 -14.30 -3.19
N ILE A 122 6.22 -13.03 -2.79
CA ILE A 122 5.17 -11.99 -2.77
C ILE A 122 5.54 -10.73 -3.58
N TYR A 123 6.64 -10.78 -4.33
CA TYR A 123 7.15 -9.64 -5.08
C TYR A 123 6.19 -9.19 -6.19
N ASP A 124 5.67 -10.11 -6.99
CA ASP A 124 4.79 -9.78 -8.12
C ASP A 124 3.50 -9.10 -7.63
N GLU A 125 2.94 -9.58 -6.52
CA GLU A 125 1.78 -8.95 -5.89
C GLU A 125 2.13 -7.57 -5.32
N ALA A 126 3.29 -7.46 -4.64
CA ALA A 126 3.74 -6.19 -4.11
C ALA A 126 3.92 -5.14 -5.22
N ARG A 127 4.41 -5.51 -6.39
CA ARG A 127 4.51 -4.61 -7.54
C ARG A 127 3.17 -4.09 -8.04
N HIS A 128 2.13 -4.91 -8.04
CA HIS A 128 0.79 -4.50 -8.45
C HIS A 128 0.07 -3.67 -7.38
N LEU A 129 0.28 -3.99 -6.11
CA LEU A 129 -0.47 -3.41 -5.00
C LEU A 129 0.24 -2.24 -4.32
N CYS A 130 1.55 -2.09 -4.52
CA CYS A 130 2.40 -1.04 -3.97
C CYS A 130 3.04 -0.21 -5.10
N PRO A 131 2.34 0.76 -5.70
CA PRO A 131 2.87 1.54 -6.84
C PRO A 131 4.19 2.27 -6.54
N TRP A 132 4.48 2.52 -5.26
CA TRP A 132 5.74 3.12 -4.80
C TRP A 132 6.94 2.18 -4.91
N LEU A 133 6.75 0.85 -4.99
CA LEU A 133 7.84 -0.12 -4.98
C LEU A 133 8.74 0.02 -6.22
N GLU A 134 8.15 0.09 -7.41
CA GLU A 134 8.92 0.27 -8.64
C GLU A 134 9.67 1.60 -8.66
N ALA A 135 9.06 2.67 -8.15
CA ALA A 135 9.73 3.95 -7.98
C ALA A 135 10.93 3.86 -7.02
N ALA A 136 10.82 3.07 -5.93
CA ALA A 136 11.90 2.82 -5.00
C ALA A 136 13.06 2.04 -5.67
N GLU A 137 12.76 0.99 -6.45
CA GLU A 137 13.75 0.24 -7.23
C GLU A 137 14.53 1.15 -8.20
N TRP A 138 13.81 2.01 -8.93
CA TRP A 138 14.45 2.97 -9.82
C TRP A 138 15.31 3.99 -9.05
N PHE A 139 14.83 4.45 -7.90
CA PHE A 139 15.53 5.45 -7.11
C PHE A 139 16.85 4.91 -6.58
N ASP A 140 16.82 3.73 -6.01
CA ASP A 140 17.98 3.10 -5.42
C ASP A 140 18.99 2.67 -6.50
N SER A 141 18.57 1.87 -7.47
CA SER A 141 19.48 1.31 -8.48
C SER A 141 19.93 2.31 -9.57
N ARG A 142 19.18 3.38 -9.84
CA ARG A 142 19.41 4.30 -10.97
C ARG A 142 19.54 5.77 -10.57
N GLY A 143 19.20 6.10 -9.34
CA GLY A 143 19.26 7.44 -8.77
C GLY A 143 18.13 8.37 -9.22
N PRO A 144 18.00 9.51 -8.53
CA PRO A 144 16.80 10.35 -8.59
C PRO A 144 16.51 10.99 -9.95
N LYS A 145 17.52 11.19 -10.82
CA LYS A 145 17.28 11.75 -12.16
C LYS A 145 16.58 10.75 -13.07
N LYS A 146 17.02 9.48 -13.03
CA LYS A 146 16.41 8.44 -13.88
C LYS A 146 15.04 8.05 -13.37
N THR A 147 14.85 8.02 -12.04
CA THR A 147 13.53 7.84 -11.43
C THR A 147 12.54 8.91 -11.86
N ALA A 148 12.94 10.18 -11.88
CA ALA A 148 12.09 11.27 -12.36
C ALA A 148 11.68 11.08 -13.84
N ASN A 149 12.62 10.66 -14.67
CA ASN A 149 12.35 10.37 -16.09
C ASN A 149 11.39 9.19 -16.26
N PHE A 150 11.58 8.13 -15.46
CA PHE A 150 10.69 6.97 -15.46
C PHE A 150 9.26 7.35 -15.06
N LEU A 151 9.11 8.18 -14.02
CA LEU A 151 7.81 8.65 -13.54
C LEU A 151 7.19 9.78 -14.41
N GLY A 152 7.90 10.26 -15.43
CA GLY A 152 7.41 11.36 -16.26
C GLY A 152 7.29 12.71 -15.54
N VAL A 153 8.05 12.91 -14.43
CA VAL A 153 7.98 14.11 -13.60
C VAL A 153 9.30 14.91 -13.60
N PRO A 154 9.27 16.22 -13.31
CA PRO A 154 10.50 16.99 -13.12
C PRO A 154 11.32 16.44 -11.95
N ARG A 155 12.68 16.42 -12.07
CA ARG A 155 13.60 15.98 -11.00
C ARG A 155 13.27 16.62 -9.63
N LYS A 156 12.83 17.86 -9.63
CA LYS A 156 12.43 18.60 -8.41
C LYS A 156 11.28 17.94 -7.67
N ALA A 157 10.33 17.30 -8.38
CA ALA A 157 9.18 16.64 -7.76
C ALA A 157 9.61 15.52 -6.81
N ILE A 158 10.65 14.75 -7.16
CA ILE A 158 11.15 13.65 -6.33
C ILE A 158 11.58 14.15 -4.93
N SER A 159 12.27 15.30 -4.86
CA SER A 159 12.70 15.85 -3.56
C SER A 159 11.58 16.51 -2.76
N GLN A 160 10.49 16.89 -3.40
CA GLN A 160 9.31 17.46 -2.73
C GLN A 160 8.44 16.43 -2.00
N LEU A 161 8.63 15.14 -2.30
CA LEU A 161 7.87 14.04 -1.67
C LEU A 161 8.49 13.57 -0.34
N ASN A 162 9.67 14.07 0.04
CA ASN A 162 10.29 13.72 1.33
C ASN A 162 9.53 14.36 2.49
N SER A 163 9.01 13.54 3.38
CA SER A 163 8.33 13.97 4.59
C SER A 163 9.28 13.99 5.81
N PRO A 164 8.98 14.75 6.88
CA PRO A 164 9.73 14.67 8.13
C PRO A 164 9.74 13.26 8.74
N VAL A 165 8.73 12.44 8.47
CA VAL A 165 8.64 11.04 8.94
C VAL A 165 9.73 10.20 8.27
N ASP A 166 9.81 10.23 6.93
CA ASP A 166 10.84 9.52 6.17
C ASP A 166 12.25 9.94 6.63
N MET A 167 12.49 11.24 6.69
CA MET A 167 13.80 11.79 7.07
C MET A 167 14.19 11.40 8.50
N THR A 168 13.23 11.34 9.42
CA THR A 168 13.49 10.95 10.81
C THR A 168 13.79 9.46 10.90
N MET A 169 13.01 8.61 10.24
CA MET A 169 13.22 7.16 10.23
C MET A 169 14.60 6.82 9.68
N LEU A 170 14.91 7.29 8.47
CA LEU A 170 16.21 7.03 7.83
C LEU A 170 17.39 7.53 8.68
N ARG A 171 17.30 8.74 9.23
CA ARG A 171 18.38 9.30 10.08
C ARG A 171 18.57 8.47 11.36
N ARG A 172 17.49 8.11 12.03
CA ARG A 172 17.57 7.31 13.27
C ARG A 172 18.12 5.92 12.98
N PHE A 173 17.68 5.28 11.90
CA PHE A 173 18.20 4.00 11.46
C PHE A 173 19.70 4.08 11.12
N ALA A 174 20.12 5.10 10.35
CA ALA A 174 21.52 5.33 10.00
C ALA A 174 22.44 5.53 11.23
N GLN A 175 21.93 6.09 12.32
CA GLN A 175 22.69 6.36 13.55
C GLN A 175 22.77 5.16 14.50
N SER A 176 21.98 4.10 14.27
CA SER A 176 21.94 2.92 15.13
C SER A 176 22.96 1.89 14.64
N ALA A 177 23.93 1.51 15.46
CA ALA A 177 24.83 0.38 15.13
C ALA A 177 24.15 -0.97 15.35
N THR A 178 23.25 -1.04 16.33
CA THR A 178 22.44 -2.22 16.65
C THR A 178 21.04 -1.80 17.03
N LEU A 179 20.05 -2.65 16.77
CA LEU A 179 18.67 -2.50 17.20
C LEU A 179 18.15 -3.86 17.70
N SER A 180 17.56 -3.87 18.88
CA SER A 180 17.08 -5.09 19.54
C SER A 180 15.57 -5.00 19.81
N PRO A 181 14.89 -6.16 19.90
CA PRO A 181 13.49 -6.22 20.33
C PRO A 181 13.25 -5.43 21.62
N GLY A 182 12.17 -4.63 21.64
CA GLY A 182 11.82 -3.76 22.75
C GLY A 182 12.37 -2.34 22.65
N GLU A 183 13.34 -2.04 21.79
CA GLU A 183 13.78 -0.68 21.53
C GLU A 183 12.72 0.09 20.70
N PRO A 184 12.46 1.38 21.00
CA PRO A 184 11.39 2.13 20.32
C PRO A 184 11.50 2.12 18.79
N LEU A 185 12.69 2.32 18.24
CA LEU A 185 12.89 2.31 16.79
C LEU A 185 12.66 0.91 16.19
N TYR A 186 13.16 -0.14 16.86
CA TYR A 186 12.94 -1.52 16.46
C TYR A 186 11.43 -1.85 16.38
N GLU A 187 10.67 -1.47 17.40
CA GLU A 187 9.23 -1.74 17.42
C GLU A 187 8.48 -0.98 16.32
N VAL A 188 8.86 0.27 16.03
CA VAL A 188 8.29 1.02 14.89
C VAL A 188 8.61 0.31 13.57
N MET A 189 9.86 -0.12 13.36
CA MET A 189 10.26 -0.89 12.17
C MET A 189 9.48 -2.19 12.06
N ARG A 190 9.29 -2.89 13.16
CA ARG A 190 8.48 -4.12 13.21
C ARG A 190 7.03 -3.85 12.79
N TYR A 191 6.42 -2.77 13.26
CA TYR A 191 5.06 -2.38 12.83
C TYR A 191 5.00 -2.03 11.35
N ILE A 192 5.98 -1.29 10.80
CA ILE A 192 6.04 -0.99 9.36
C ILE A 192 6.07 -2.28 8.53
N GLY A 193 6.90 -3.25 8.92
CA GLY A 193 6.97 -4.53 8.24
C GLY A 193 5.67 -5.33 8.35
N LEU A 194 5.07 -5.39 9.55
CA LEU A 194 3.78 -6.06 9.77
C LEU A 194 2.66 -5.43 8.93
N ASP A 195 2.56 -4.10 8.90
CA ASP A 195 1.52 -3.38 8.16
C ASP A 195 1.68 -3.59 6.65
N LEU A 196 2.91 -3.60 6.12
CA LEU A 196 3.17 -3.91 4.70
C LEU A 196 2.70 -5.32 4.35
N LEU A 197 3.04 -6.29 5.17
CA LEU A 197 2.67 -7.68 4.94
C LEU A 197 1.17 -7.93 5.10
N ASP A 198 0.53 -7.31 6.10
CA ASP A 198 -0.93 -7.36 6.29
C ASP A 198 -1.66 -6.69 5.12
N HIS A 199 -1.14 -5.55 4.62
CA HIS A 199 -1.68 -4.90 3.42
C HIS A 199 -1.72 -5.85 2.22
N LEU A 200 -0.65 -6.55 1.94
CA LEU A 200 -0.58 -7.51 0.82
C LEU A 200 -1.54 -8.69 1.04
N HIS A 201 -1.60 -9.21 2.25
CA HIS A 201 -2.51 -10.30 2.59
C HIS A 201 -3.99 -9.92 2.44
N VAL A 202 -4.40 -8.80 3.02
CA VAL A 202 -5.77 -8.28 2.94
C VAL A 202 -6.15 -7.95 1.50
N ALA A 203 -5.23 -7.37 0.73
CA ALA A 203 -5.46 -7.08 -0.69
C ALA A 203 -5.68 -8.38 -1.50
N ARG A 204 -4.92 -9.44 -1.22
CA ARG A 204 -5.11 -10.77 -1.85
C ARG A 204 -6.50 -11.34 -1.55
N GLU A 205 -6.94 -11.30 -0.29
CA GLU A 205 -8.28 -11.74 0.10
C GLU A 205 -9.38 -10.93 -0.63
N ARG A 206 -9.21 -9.61 -0.70
CA ARG A 206 -10.13 -8.71 -1.42
C ARG A 206 -10.19 -9.02 -2.91
N ILE A 207 -9.06 -9.22 -3.57
CA ILE A 207 -8.99 -9.57 -4.99
C ILE A 207 -9.69 -10.91 -5.24
N ALA A 208 -9.43 -11.92 -4.44
CA ALA A 208 -10.09 -13.24 -4.57
C ALA A 208 -11.60 -13.11 -4.39
N PHE A 209 -12.05 -12.32 -3.42
CA PHE A 209 -13.47 -12.04 -3.21
C PHE A 209 -14.10 -11.35 -4.43
N VAL A 210 -13.51 -10.28 -4.94
CA VAL A 210 -14.02 -9.54 -6.09
C VAL A 210 -13.99 -10.40 -7.35
N THR A 211 -12.94 -11.19 -7.57
CA THR A 211 -12.83 -12.13 -8.70
C THR A 211 -14.02 -13.09 -8.72
N THR A 212 -14.49 -13.54 -7.56
CA THR A 212 -15.59 -14.48 -7.44
C THR A 212 -16.96 -13.84 -7.67
N HIS A 213 -17.14 -12.58 -7.24
CA HIS A 213 -18.48 -11.97 -7.14
C HIS A 213 -18.75 -10.85 -8.14
N ALA A 214 -17.70 -10.16 -8.63
CA ALA A 214 -17.88 -9.00 -9.48
C ALA A 214 -18.40 -9.36 -10.88
N LYS A 215 -19.06 -8.38 -11.49
CA LYS A 215 -19.53 -8.43 -12.87
C LYS A 215 -18.96 -7.23 -13.64
N ARG A 216 -18.58 -7.44 -14.88
CA ARG A 216 -18.28 -6.35 -15.80
C ARG A 216 -19.54 -5.88 -16.49
N TRP A 217 -19.68 -4.57 -16.61
CA TRP A 217 -20.73 -3.94 -17.38
C TRP A 217 -20.12 -3.15 -18.53
N THR A 218 -20.64 -3.38 -19.72
CA THR A 218 -20.36 -2.59 -20.92
C THR A 218 -21.62 -1.78 -21.23
N LEU A 219 -21.51 -0.44 -21.09
CA LEU A 219 -22.64 0.47 -21.25
C LEU A 219 -22.40 1.37 -22.45
N GLU A 220 -23.44 1.52 -23.31
CA GLU A 220 -23.41 2.45 -24.43
C GLU A 220 -23.97 3.80 -24.05
N VAL A 221 -23.23 4.88 -24.37
CA VAL A 221 -23.64 6.27 -24.18
C VAL A 221 -23.16 7.12 -25.35
N ALA A 222 -24.10 7.75 -26.07
CA ALA A 222 -23.79 8.64 -27.20
C ALA A 222 -22.86 8.00 -28.26
N GLY A 223 -22.96 6.69 -28.47
CA GLY A 223 -22.12 5.94 -29.44
C GLY A 223 -20.74 5.57 -28.91
N GLU A 224 -20.50 5.74 -27.63
CA GLU A 224 -19.24 5.36 -26.96
C GLU A 224 -19.51 4.31 -25.87
N THR A 225 -18.49 3.53 -25.58
CA THR A 225 -18.57 2.43 -24.61
C THR A 225 -17.96 2.85 -23.27
N ILE A 226 -18.73 2.62 -22.19
CA ILE A 226 -18.24 2.77 -20.81
C ILE A 226 -18.08 1.38 -20.21
N GLU A 227 -16.86 1.04 -19.78
CA GLU A 227 -16.60 -0.17 -19.02
C GLU A 227 -16.67 0.10 -17.52
N ALA A 228 -17.45 -0.71 -16.80
CA ALA A 228 -17.55 -0.61 -15.35
C ALA A 228 -17.41 -1.98 -14.67
N VAL A 229 -16.88 -1.97 -13.45
CA VAL A 229 -16.86 -3.14 -12.56
C VAL A 229 -17.91 -2.97 -11.48
N PHE A 230 -18.85 -3.87 -11.42
CA PHE A 230 -19.91 -3.92 -10.41
C PHE A 230 -19.67 -5.07 -9.43
N LEU A 231 -19.50 -4.72 -8.16
CA LEU A 231 -19.47 -5.68 -7.06
C LEU A 231 -20.87 -5.75 -6.41
N PRO A 232 -21.61 -6.85 -6.51
CA PRO A 232 -22.89 -6.99 -5.84
C PRO A 232 -22.71 -7.05 -4.32
N ARG A 233 -23.74 -6.68 -3.58
CA ARG A 233 -23.78 -6.88 -2.13
C ARG A 233 -23.96 -8.38 -1.84
N THR A 234 -23.12 -8.90 -0.96
CA THR A 234 -23.16 -10.28 -0.47
C THR A 234 -23.16 -10.30 1.07
N ASP A 235 -23.50 -11.43 1.65
CA ASP A 235 -23.38 -11.69 3.08
C ASP A 235 -22.70 -13.06 3.27
N PRO A 236 -21.47 -13.13 3.84
CA PRO A 236 -20.66 -11.96 4.22
C PRO A 236 -20.16 -11.15 3.01
N GLY A 237 -19.89 -9.85 3.23
CA GLY A 237 -19.25 -8.97 2.28
C GLY A 237 -17.75 -8.81 2.56
N THR A 238 -17.06 -8.03 1.72
CA THR A 238 -15.68 -7.60 2.01
C THR A 238 -15.67 -6.38 2.94
N ASP A 239 -14.59 -6.19 3.67
CA ASP A 239 -14.43 -5.12 4.68
C ASP A 239 -14.37 -3.71 4.06
N ASP A 240 -13.74 -3.55 2.90
CA ASP A 240 -13.69 -2.30 2.13
C ASP A 240 -13.98 -2.54 0.64
N PRO A 241 -15.28 -2.51 0.25
CA PRO A 241 -15.69 -2.85 -1.10
C PRO A 241 -15.10 -1.95 -2.20
N SER A 242 -14.88 -0.65 -1.94
CA SER A 242 -14.27 0.27 -2.92
C SER A 242 -12.83 -0.11 -3.21
N VAL A 243 -12.01 -0.22 -2.16
CA VAL A 243 -10.62 -0.61 -2.27
C VAL A 243 -10.47 -2.03 -2.82
N ALA A 244 -11.40 -2.94 -2.48
CA ALA A 244 -11.38 -4.29 -3.01
C ALA A 244 -11.55 -4.30 -4.54
N VAL A 245 -12.48 -3.49 -5.08
CA VAL A 245 -12.68 -3.38 -6.54
C VAL A 245 -11.50 -2.71 -7.21
N GLU A 246 -10.91 -1.65 -6.62
CA GLU A 246 -9.70 -1.01 -7.15
C GLU A 246 -8.52 -1.98 -7.20
N ASN A 247 -8.28 -2.74 -6.12
CA ASN A 247 -7.23 -3.76 -6.09
C ASN A 247 -7.44 -4.83 -7.18
N TYR A 248 -8.69 -5.25 -7.39
CA TYR A 248 -9.03 -6.22 -8.44
C TYR A 248 -8.77 -5.65 -9.84
N VAL A 249 -9.21 -4.42 -10.13
CA VAL A 249 -9.01 -3.79 -11.45
C VAL A 249 -7.52 -3.72 -11.77
N ARG A 250 -6.70 -3.28 -10.81
CA ARG A 250 -5.25 -3.20 -10.94
C ARG A 250 -4.60 -4.57 -11.11
N ALA A 251 -4.93 -5.54 -10.27
CA ALA A 251 -4.36 -6.89 -10.34
C ALA A 251 -4.76 -7.65 -11.62
N ALA A 252 -5.91 -7.32 -12.20
CA ALA A 252 -6.39 -7.89 -13.45
C ALA A 252 -5.85 -7.18 -14.70
N GLY A 253 -5.05 -6.11 -14.55
CA GLY A 253 -4.53 -5.30 -15.67
C GLY A 253 -5.64 -4.60 -16.45
N LEU A 254 -6.68 -4.13 -15.76
CA LEU A 254 -7.83 -3.47 -16.35
C LEU A 254 -7.80 -1.94 -16.20
N ASP A 255 -6.68 -1.37 -15.76
CA ASP A 255 -6.51 0.06 -15.46
C ASP A 255 -6.87 0.96 -16.65
N ASP A 256 -6.44 0.60 -17.85
CA ASP A 256 -6.69 1.36 -19.08
C ASP A 256 -8.07 1.07 -19.71
N ILE A 257 -8.84 0.16 -19.11
CA ILE A 257 -10.12 -0.30 -19.68
C ILE A 257 -11.30 0.18 -18.83
N VAL A 258 -11.19 0.10 -17.51
CA VAL A 258 -12.29 0.39 -16.58
C VAL A 258 -12.39 1.90 -16.34
N HIS A 259 -13.58 2.46 -16.55
CA HIS A 259 -13.88 3.87 -16.34
C HIS A 259 -14.57 4.14 -14.99
N VAL A 260 -15.36 3.15 -14.51
CA VAL A 260 -16.23 3.30 -13.33
C VAL A 260 -16.21 2.03 -12.48
N ILE A 261 -16.21 2.22 -11.17
CA ILE A 261 -16.39 1.14 -10.18
C ILE A 261 -17.69 1.35 -9.41
N VAL A 262 -18.41 0.25 -9.15
CA VAL A 262 -19.67 0.24 -8.41
C VAL A 262 -19.57 -0.78 -7.29
N TYR A 263 -19.80 -0.35 -6.06
CA TYR A 263 -19.58 -1.17 -4.88
C TYR A 263 -20.65 -0.93 -3.80
N PRO A 264 -20.93 -1.90 -2.91
CA PRO A 264 -21.88 -1.72 -1.81
C PRO A 264 -21.49 -0.58 -0.89
N ASP A 265 -22.41 0.35 -0.56
CA ASP A 265 -22.14 1.36 0.47
C ASP A 265 -22.08 0.68 1.85
N ARG A 266 -21.02 0.95 2.62
CA ARG A 266 -20.84 0.42 3.98
C ARG A 266 -21.81 1.03 5.01
N ARG A 267 -22.40 2.20 4.70
CA ARG A 267 -23.26 2.95 5.61
C ARG A 267 -24.74 2.80 5.34
N GLY A 268 -25.11 2.12 4.26
CA GLY A 268 -26.51 1.97 3.85
C GLY A 268 -26.74 0.76 2.93
N ALA A 269 -27.97 0.56 2.57
CA ALA A 269 -28.37 -0.56 1.69
C ALA A 269 -27.95 -0.35 0.22
N GLY A 270 -27.70 0.89 -0.19
CA GLY A 270 -27.41 1.26 -1.58
C GLY A 270 -25.95 1.05 -1.99
N TYR A 271 -25.51 1.83 -2.97
CA TYR A 271 -24.22 1.69 -3.63
C TYR A 271 -23.44 2.99 -3.67
N GLY A 272 -22.11 2.87 -3.61
CA GLY A 272 -21.17 3.88 -4.07
C GLY A 272 -20.81 3.64 -5.53
N ILE A 273 -20.68 4.70 -6.29
CA ILE A 273 -20.27 4.69 -7.69
C ILE A 273 -19.12 5.68 -7.81
N GLY A 274 -17.94 5.21 -8.21
CA GLY A 274 -16.73 6.04 -8.31
C GLY A 274 -16.15 6.00 -9.74
N ARG A 275 -15.59 7.11 -10.17
CA ARG A 275 -14.76 7.10 -11.38
C ARG A 275 -13.43 6.43 -11.04
N TYR A 276 -12.95 5.59 -11.94
CA TYR A 276 -11.67 4.92 -11.79
C TYR A 276 -10.56 5.78 -12.41
N ASP A 277 -9.40 5.83 -11.74
CA ASP A 277 -8.18 6.52 -12.15
C ASP A 277 -8.41 7.95 -12.69
N ASP A 278 -9.22 8.72 -11.96
CA ASP A 278 -9.57 10.10 -12.33
C ASP A 278 -10.03 10.28 -13.78
N HIS A 279 -10.71 9.28 -14.35
CA HIS A 279 -11.13 9.29 -15.75
C HIS A 279 -11.82 10.59 -16.15
N PRO A 280 -11.33 11.35 -17.16
CA PRO A 280 -11.71 12.75 -17.40
C PRO A 280 -13.15 12.94 -17.91
N ARG A 281 -13.78 11.85 -18.36
CA ARG A 281 -15.15 11.89 -18.92
C ARG A 281 -16.22 11.44 -17.95
N VAL A 282 -15.88 11.19 -16.68
CA VAL A 282 -16.84 10.80 -15.64
C VAL A 282 -16.93 11.88 -14.58
N ASP A 283 -18.13 12.47 -14.41
CA ASP A 283 -18.38 13.50 -13.41
C ASP A 283 -19.73 13.25 -12.69
N PHE A 284 -19.67 12.66 -11.52
CA PHE A 284 -20.84 12.35 -10.71
C PHE A 284 -21.50 13.57 -10.06
N SER A 285 -20.91 14.77 -10.14
CA SER A 285 -21.61 16.00 -9.71
C SER A 285 -22.85 16.27 -10.55
N ARG A 286 -22.91 15.79 -11.79
CA ARG A 286 -24.03 15.91 -12.73
C ARG A 286 -25.29 15.18 -12.28
N VAL A 287 -25.17 14.16 -11.44
CA VAL A 287 -26.28 13.37 -10.92
C VAL A 287 -26.67 13.75 -9.49
N ASN A 288 -26.13 14.85 -8.96
CA ASN A 288 -26.36 15.29 -7.58
C ASN A 288 -27.85 15.61 -7.28
N THR A 289 -28.62 15.99 -8.30
CA THR A 289 -30.06 16.34 -8.16
C THR A 289 -31.00 15.14 -8.31
N GLU A 290 -30.47 13.96 -8.58
CA GLU A 290 -31.27 12.73 -8.71
C GLU A 290 -31.85 12.34 -7.35
N PRO A 291 -33.15 11.95 -7.28
CA PRO A 291 -33.88 11.82 -6.03
C PRO A 291 -33.36 10.71 -5.09
N ASP A 292 -32.69 9.71 -5.63
CA ASP A 292 -32.11 8.60 -4.90
C ASP A 292 -30.60 8.77 -4.64
N VAL A 293 -29.99 9.87 -5.11
CA VAL A 293 -28.58 10.22 -4.82
C VAL A 293 -28.56 11.08 -3.57
N HIS A 294 -28.03 10.56 -2.49
CA HIS A 294 -27.93 11.27 -1.21
C HIS A 294 -26.57 11.94 -1.00
N PHE A 295 -25.58 11.64 -1.84
CA PHE A 295 -24.26 12.27 -1.84
C PHE A 295 -23.65 12.24 -3.24
N ALA A 296 -23.14 13.35 -3.71
CA ALA A 296 -22.24 13.45 -4.86
C ALA A 296 -21.13 14.42 -4.52
N HIS A 297 -19.89 14.01 -4.72
CA HIS A 297 -18.72 14.85 -4.43
C HIS A 297 -18.67 16.01 -5.44
N THR A 298 -18.37 17.21 -4.96
CA THR A 298 -18.32 18.42 -5.81
C THR A 298 -17.28 18.36 -6.93
N SER A 299 -16.19 17.60 -6.73
CA SER A 299 -15.19 17.33 -7.77
C SER A 299 -15.58 16.16 -8.70
N GLY A 300 -16.78 15.62 -8.56
CA GLY A 300 -17.37 14.63 -9.46
C GLY A 300 -16.75 13.23 -9.44
N PHE A 301 -15.82 12.91 -8.52
CA PHE A 301 -15.14 11.61 -8.55
C PHE A 301 -16.02 10.46 -8.03
N MET A 302 -17.08 10.73 -7.26
CA MET A 302 -17.98 9.70 -6.77
C MET A 302 -19.36 10.22 -6.40
N CYS A 303 -20.34 9.33 -6.40
CA CYS A 303 -21.62 9.54 -5.75
C CYS A 303 -22.05 8.33 -4.92
N LYS A 304 -23.07 8.51 -4.08
CA LYS A 304 -23.74 7.47 -3.32
C LYS A 304 -25.23 7.54 -3.53
N THR A 305 -25.84 6.38 -3.79
CA THR A 305 -27.29 6.26 -4.03
C THR A 305 -27.91 5.27 -3.05
N THR A 306 -29.17 5.45 -2.73
CA THR A 306 -29.98 4.48 -1.98
C THR A 306 -30.47 3.34 -2.87
N SER A 307 -30.36 3.49 -4.19
CA SER A 307 -30.83 2.47 -5.14
C SER A 307 -30.03 1.17 -5.04
N THR A 308 -30.74 0.05 -5.15
CA THR A 308 -30.17 -1.30 -5.32
C THR A 308 -30.51 -1.89 -6.69
N ASN A 309 -31.24 -1.16 -7.52
CA ASN A 309 -31.63 -1.60 -8.85
C ASN A 309 -30.49 -1.38 -9.85
N MET A 310 -30.07 -2.44 -10.53
CA MET A 310 -28.94 -2.42 -11.46
C MET A 310 -29.16 -1.47 -12.64
N GLU A 311 -30.34 -1.42 -13.21
CA GLU A 311 -30.66 -0.52 -14.33
C GLU A 311 -30.54 0.94 -13.89
N ARG A 312 -30.99 1.24 -12.66
CA ARG A 312 -30.86 2.58 -12.08
C ARG A 312 -29.39 2.96 -11.84
N LEU A 313 -28.57 2.03 -11.31
CA LEU A 313 -27.13 2.26 -11.15
C LEU A 313 -26.46 2.57 -12.49
N GLN A 314 -26.79 1.81 -13.53
CA GLN A 314 -26.30 2.06 -14.90
C GLN A 314 -26.80 3.39 -15.46
N ALA A 315 -28.04 3.82 -15.16
CA ALA A 315 -28.57 5.12 -15.57
C ALA A 315 -27.79 6.28 -14.92
N LEU A 316 -27.40 6.15 -13.64
CA LEU A 316 -26.56 7.13 -12.96
C LEU A 316 -25.14 7.23 -13.59
N ILE A 317 -24.57 6.11 -14.01
CA ILE A 317 -23.27 6.10 -14.74
C ILE A 317 -23.43 6.85 -16.07
N ARG A 318 -24.49 6.57 -16.85
CA ARG A 318 -24.75 7.27 -18.11
C ARG A 318 -24.96 8.78 -17.90
N GLY A 319 -25.66 9.18 -16.84
CA GLY A 319 -25.89 10.58 -16.47
C GLY A 319 -24.61 11.33 -16.08
N ALA A 320 -23.63 10.61 -15.54
CA ALA A 320 -22.33 11.16 -15.16
C ALA A 320 -21.36 11.29 -16.35
N TRP A 321 -21.66 10.68 -17.50
CA TRP A 321 -20.76 10.74 -18.66
C TRP A 321 -20.74 12.12 -19.32
N ILE A 322 -19.57 12.56 -19.75
CA ILE A 322 -19.32 13.82 -20.43
C ILE A 322 -18.98 13.53 -21.90
N ASP A 323 -19.76 14.06 -22.84
CA ASP A 323 -19.55 13.82 -24.27
C ASP A 323 -18.24 14.39 -24.82
N ARG A 324 -17.70 15.42 -24.16
CA ARG A 324 -16.39 16.01 -24.47
C ARG A 324 -15.59 16.22 -23.19
N PRO A 325 -14.29 15.86 -23.14
CA PRO A 325 -13.46 16.17 -22.00
C PRO A 325 -13.43 17.67 -21.74
N VAL A 326 -13.64 18.08 -20.49
CA VAL A 326 -13.36 19.46 -20.08
C VAL A 326 -11.85 19.58 -19.96
N GLU A 327 -11.22 20.35 -20.85
CA GLU A 327 -9.82 20.75 -20.70
C GLU A 327 -9.67 21.50 -19.36
N ARG A 328 -8.88 20.96 -18.44
CA ARG A 328 -8.56 21.54 -17.13
C ARG A 328 -7.17 22.15 -17.13
#